data_cb4fe5fad22ac56f304f92566b997586
#
_entry.id   cb4fe5fad22ac56f304f92566b997586
#
_cell.length_a   1.000
_cell.length_b   1.000
_cell.length_c   1.000
_cell.angle_alpha   90.00
_cell.angle_beta   90.00
_cell.angle_gamma   90.00
#
_symmetry.space_group_name_H-M   'P 1'
#
loop_
_entity.id
_entity.type
_entity.pdbx_description
1 polymer ?
#
loop_
_entity_poly.entity_id
_entity_poly.type
_entity_poly.pdbx_seq_one_letter_code
_entity_poly.pdbx_strand_id
1 'polypeptide(L)'
;MNLLSKISLVMAAAMLSASFSPAQTQDPESGTASSKKYAVVNFSVNFMREQPEYEAELVDHALMGTVVEIVGKKDYWKQIVSPEPYKAWVNDMGLVEMDGDQLDQYIAAPKYICTAEYSHVFARPNRNAERLSDMVMGDIVRIWYRSNGEGSNIKQTKKNQEMFLGVILPSGRKGYVPKEDLEVFSEWAQTRNATVGNIIATAKLFLGVPYMWGGTSIKAVDCSGLARSVWFMNGILLPRNASQQAKVGDDIDFHPDYSISETSDEFKTEMKKRISYLKPGDLLFFGKRATADSKEKVSHVAIYLGGGKYIHSSQIVRISSLIPGDPDF
;
A
#
# COMPACT_ATOMS: atom_id res chain seq x y z
N MET A 1 -27.30 -0.13 -0.77
CA MET A 1 -26.12 0.43 -1.48
C MET A 1 -24.95 0.22 -0.53
N ASN A 2 -24.19 -0.86 -0.78
CA ASN A 2 -23.18 -1.36 0.17
C ASN A 2 -22.06 -0.36 0.43
N LEU A 3 -21.57 -0.29 1.65
CA LEU A 3 -20.47 0.55 2.11
C LEU A 3 -19.22 0.40 1.19
N LEU A 4 -19.00 -0.81 0.66
CA LEU A 4 -17.93 -1.15 -0.30
C LEU A 4 -18.00 -0.35 -1.63
N SER A 5 -19.20 0.01 -2.12
CA SER A 5 -19.35 0.77 -3.36
C SER A 5 -18.97 2.25 -3.23
N LYS A 6 -19.00 2.79 -2.00
CA LYS A 6 -18.57 4.17 -1.71
C LYS A 6 -17.06 4.31 -1.54
N ILE A 7 -16.40 3.25 -1.08
CA ILE A 7 -14.95 3.25 -0.86
C ILE A 7 -14.19 3.14 -2.19
N SER A 8 -14.69 2.38 -3.18
CA SER A 8 -14.06 2.27 -4.50
C SER A 8 -14.01 3.59 -5.28
N LEU A 9 -15.00 4.48 -5.12
CA LEU A 9 -15.03 5.79 -5.76
C LEU A 9 -14.11 6.81 -5.06
N VAL A 10 -13.89 6.64 -3.74
CA VAL A 10 -13.01 7.49 -2.92
C VAL A 10 -11.54 7.19 -3.20
N MET A 11 -11.17 5.97 -3.60
CA MET A 11 -9.77 5.59 -3.87
C MET A 11 -9.19 6.24 -5.13
N ALA A 12 -9.96 6.30 -6.23
CA ALA A 12 -9.52 7.06 -7.41
C ALA A 12 -9.39 8.56 -7.09
N ALA A 13 -10.21 9.06 -6.17
CA ALA A 13 -10.19 10.43 -5.69
C ALA A 13 -9.14 10.67 -4.58
N ALA A 14 -8.90 9.74 -3.63
CA ALA A 14 -7.95 9.94 -2.52
C ALA A 14 -6.49 9.85 -2.94
N MET A 15 -6.16 9.14 -4.03
CA MET A 15 -4.83 9.20 -4.63
C MET A 15 -4.69 10.39 -5.60
N LEU A 16 -5.81 10.96 -6.05
CA LEU A 16 -5.89 12.07 -7.00
C LEU A 16 -6.49 13.34 -6.37
N SER A 17 -7.20 13.21 -5.27
CA SER A 17 -7.74 14.34 -4.52
C SER A 17 -7.58 14.08 -3.02
N ALA A 18 -6.56 14.65 -2.40
CA ALA A 18 -6.78 15.15 -1.07
C ALA A 18 -8.01 16.06 -1.19
N SER A 19 -9.11 15.72 -0.50
CA SER A 19 -10.39 16.41 -0.61
C SER A 19 -10.19 17.92 -0.45
N PHE A 20 -10.11 18.64 -1.57
CA PHE A 20 -10.22 20.10 -1.57
C PHE A 20 -11.69 20.41 -1.36
N SER A 21 -12.12 20.54 -0.11
CA SER A 21 -13.33 21.32 0.17
C SER A 21 -13.02 22.78 -0.15
N PRO A 22 -13.79 23.43 -1.04
CA PRO A 22 -13.65 24.87 -1.21
C PRO A 22 -13.94 25.52 0.14
N ALA A 23 -13.02 26.39 0.58
CA ALA A 23 -13.17 27.16 1.80
C ALA A 23 -14.48 27.92 1.76
N GLN A 24 -15.34 27.67 2.75
CA GLN A 24 -16.44 28.59 3.06
C GLN A 24 -15.81 29.94 3.44
N THR A 25 -16.25 30.97 2.75
CA THR A 25 -15.95 32.36 3.06
C THR A 25 -16.32 32.66 4.52
N GLN A 26 -15.32 32.84 5.35
CA GLN A 26 -15.42 33.55 6.63
C GLN A 26 -14.49 34.75 6.62
N ASP A 27 -14.94 35.80 7.25
CA ASP A 27 -14.43 37.19 7.27
C ASP A 27 -12.92 37.34 7.56
N PRO A 28 -12.30 38.46 7.15
CA PRO A 28 -10.86 38.65 7.23
C PRO A 28 -10.45 39.11 8.62
N GLU A 29 -9.96 38.20 9.46
CA GLU A 29 -9.08 38.59 10.57
C GLU A 29 -7.70 37.92 10.39
N SER A 30 -6.73 38.80 10.32
CA SER A 30 -5.29 38.66 10.22
C SER A 30 -4.66 37.39 10.79
N GLY A 31 -4.27 36.50 9.89
CA GLY A 31 -3.33 35.43 10.13
C GLY A 31 -2.89 34.91 8.76
N THR A 32 -1.61 35.04 8.40
CA THR A 32 -1.05 34.48 7.16
C THR A 32 -1.35 32.98 7.13
N ALA A 33 -2.38 32.57 6.40
CA ALA A 33 -2.67 31.18 6.12
C ALA A 33 -1.44 30.59 5.41
N SER A 34 -0.64 29.81 6.12
CA SER A 34 0.48 29.09 5.53
C SER A 34 -0.11 28.18 4.44
N SER A 35 0.19 28.48 3.17
CA SER A 35 -0.25 27.64 2.07
C SER A 35 0.26 26.21 2.32
N LYS A 36 -0.64 25.23 2.26
CA LYS A 36 -0.27 23.81 2.39
C LYS A 36 0.81 23.46 1.37
N LYS A 37 1.84 22.76 1.82
CA LYS A 37 2.93 22.30 0.98
C LYS A 37 2.76 20.81 0.69
N TYR A 38 2.99 20.44 -0.54
CA TYR A 38 2.86 19.06 -1.00
C TYR A 38 4.14 18.57 -1.64
N ALA A 39 4.29 17.25 -1.65
CA ALA A 39 5.34 16.57 -2.40
C ALA A 39 4.81 15.29 -3.02
N VAL A 40 5.56 14.77 -3.98
CA VAL A 40 5.35 13.44 -4.56
C VAL A 40 6.53 12.55 -4.22
N VAL A 41 6.27 11.34 -3.77
CA VAL A 41 7.30 10.36 -3.46
C VAL A 41 8.00 9.92 -4.74
N ASN A 42 9.35 9.99 -4.75
CA ASN A 42 10.18 9.75 -5.94
C ASN A 42 10.95 8.41 -5.90
N PHE A 43 11.17 7.84 -4.73
CA PHE A 43 11.75 6.50 -4.60
C PHE A 43 10.67 5.42 -4.68
N SER A 44 11.01 4.24 -5.19
CA SER A 44 10.08 3.10 -5.18
C SER A 44 9.53 2.83 -3.78
N VAL A 45 10.37 3.01 -2.77
CA VAL A 45 9.98 2.98 -1.37
C VAL A 45 10.74 4.09 -0.65
N ASN A 46 10.03 5.06 -0.06
CA ASN A 46 10.61 6.01 0.89
C ASN A 46 10.21 5.59 2.30
N PHE A 47 11.19 5.37 3.16
CA PHE A 47 10.99 4.87 4.53
C PHE A 47 10.44 5.97 5.43
N MET A 48 9.29 5.71 6.04
CA MET A 48 8.63 6.60 6.98
C MET A 48 9.02 6.21 8.42
N ARG A 49 9.54 7.17 9.18
CA ARG A 49 10.06 6.96 10.53
C ARG A 49 9.31 7.77 11.58
N GLU A 50 9.31 7.30 12.81
CA GLU A 50 8.66 7.98 13.93
C GLU A 50 9.33 9.33 14.24
N GLN A 51 10.66 9.41 14.13
CA GLN A 51 11.47 10.60 14.39
C GLN A 51 12.37 10.91 13.19
N PRO A 52 12.84 12.19 13.05
CA PRO A 52 13.68 12.60 11.93
C PRO A 52 15.15 12.21 12.13
N GLU A 53 15.41 10.91 12.20
CA GLU A 53 16.76 10.31 12.33
C GLU A 53 16.74 8.87 11.79
N TYR A 54 17.92 8.37 11.39
CA TYR A 54 18.00 7.05 10.73
C TYR A 54 17.81 5.88 11.72
N GLU A 55 18.11 6.09 13.00
CA GLU A 55 17.98 5.10 14.06
C GLU A 55 16.54 4.97 14.57
N ALA A 56 15.68 5.95 14.24
CA ALA A 56 14.28 5.92 14.66
C ALA A 56 13.52 4.75 14.04
N GLU A 57 12.50 4.33 14.76
CA GLU A 57 11.61 3.24 14.38
C GLU A 57 10.98 3.50 13.00
N LEU A 58 11.05 2.50 12.13
CA LEU A 58 10.32 2.49 10.87
C LEU A 58 8.84 2.23 11.17
N VAL A 59 7.95 3.05 10.60
CA VAL A 59 6.52 2.97 10.89
C VAL A 59 5.66 2.72 9.66
N ASP A 60 6.13 3.10 8.45
CA ASP A 60 5.44 2.84 7.17
C ASP A 60 6.38 2.98 5.98
N HIS A 61 5.91 2.63 4.79
CA HIS A 61 6.52 2.90 3.50
C HIS A 61 5.63 3.86 2.69
N ALA A 62 6.23 4.91 2.12
CA ALA A 62 5.59 5.71 1.09
C ALA A 62 6.07 5.25 -0.29
N LEU A 63 5.14 4.80 -1.15
CA LEU A 63 5.43 4.29 -2.49
C LEU A 63 5.57 5.42 -3.52
N MET A 64 6.36 5.18 -4.57
CA MET A 64 6.56 6.13 -5.67
C MET A 64 5.23 6.61 -6.25
N GLY A 65 5.16 7.92 -6.50
CA GLY A 65 3.97 8.55 -7.06
C GLY A 65 2.90 8.94 -6.06
N THR A 66 3.04 8.54 -4.78
CA THR A 66 2.12 8.98 -3.71
C THR A 66 2.27 10.47 -3.48
N VAL A 67 1.15 11.20 -3.51
CA VAL A 67 1.07 12.60 -3.10
C VAL A 67 0.97 12.67 -1.58
N VAL A 68 1.80 13.49 -0.95
CA VAL A 68 1.86 13.66 0.50
C VAL A 68 1.80 15.14 0.89
N GLU A 69 1.16 15.47 2.00
CA GLU A 69 1.19 16.82 2.58
C GLU A 69 2.45 16.95 3.47
N ILE A 70 3.21 18.05 3.33
CA ILE A 70 4.35 18.37 4.19
C ILE A 70 3.85 19.22 5.34
N VAL A 71 3.97 18.70 6.57
CA VAL A 71 3.50 19.37 7.79
C VAL A 71 4.63 19.78 8.75
N GLY A 72 5.87 19.41 8.42
CA GLY A 72 7.04 19.79 9.22
C GLY A 72 8.35 19.59 8.47
N LYS A 73 9.42 20.21 8.98
CA LYS A 73 10.78 20.09 8.45
C LYS A 73 11.79 20.12 9.60
N LYS A 74 12.79 19.24 9.55
CA LYS A 74 13.98 19.28 10.39
C LYS A 74 15.18 18.82 9.55
N ASP A 75 16.12 19.70 9.30
CA ASP A 75 17.30 19.47 8.44
C ASP A 75 16.88 18.96 7.05
N TYR A 76 17.34 17.76 6.68
CA TYR A 76 16.98 17.02 5.45
C TYR A 76 15.80 16.05 5.64
N TRP A 77 15.03 16.18 6.75
CA TRP A 77 13.82 15.41 7.00
C TRP A 77 12.57 16.25 6.78
N LYS A 78 11.54 15.63 6.21
CA LYS A 78 10.19 16.20 6.10
C LYS A 78 9.22 15.37 6.92
N GLN A 79 8.39 16.02 7.72
CA GLN A 79 7.24 15.36 8.30
C GLN A 79 6.11 15.41 7.29
N ILE A 80 5.62 14.26 6.90
CA ILE A 80 4.57 14.11 5.88
C ILE A 80 3.32 13.48 6.47
N VAL A 81 2.18 13.73 5.79
CA VAL A 81 0.93 12.99 5.98
C VAL A 81 0.64 12.26 4.68
N SER A 82 0.63 10.93 4.72
CA SER A 82 0.26 10.08 3.58
C SER A 82 -1.26 9.94 3.44
N PRO A 83 -1.78 9.53 2.27
CA PRO A 83 -3.17 9.12 2.12
C PRO A 83 -3.54 7.99 3.10
N GLU A 84 -4.79 7.96 3.58
CA GLU A 84 -5.22 7.27 4.79
C GLU A 84 -4.37 7.81 5.95
N PRO A 85 -4.79 8.90 6.59
CA PRO A 85 -3.90 9.85 7.24
C PRO A 85 -2.93 9.19 8.21
N TYR A 86 -1.66 9.08 7.80
CA TYR A 86 -0.58 8.57 8.62
C TYR A 86 0.58 9.56 8.60
N LYS A 87 0.95 10.08 9.78
CA LYS A 87 1.95 11.13 9.92
C LYS A 87 3.28 10.54 10.40
N ALA A 88 4.35 10.77 9.62
CA ALA A 88 5.69 10.33 9.95
C ALA A 88 6.76 11.17 9.25
N TRP A 89 8.03 10.90 9.54
CA TRP A 89 9.18 11.57 8.97
C TRP A 89 9.80 10.74 7.85
N VAL A 90 10.17 11.42 6.75
CA VAL A 90 10.90 10.83 5.62
C VAL A 90 12.11 11.65 5.27
N ASN A 91 13.12 11.01 4.66
CA ASN A 91 14.24 11.73 4.06
C ASN A 91 13.77 12.51 2.83
N ASP A 92 14.14 13.78 2.72
CA ASP A 92 13.65 14.69 1.66
C ASP A 92 14.21 14.35 0.27
N MET A 93 15.34 13.63 0.15
CA MET A 93 15.85 13.13 -1.13
C MET A 93 14.86 12.22 -1.87
N GLY A 94 13.97 11.54 -1.13
CA GLY A 94 12.91 10.70 -1.68
C GLY A 94 11.64 11.48 -2.05
N LEU A 95 11.65 12.81 -2.01
CA LEU A 95 10.49 13.65 -2.29
C LEU A 95 10.78 14.64 -3.44
N VAL A 96 9.74 14.95 -4.20
CA VAL A 96 9.72 16.09 -5.12
C VAL A 96 8.65 17.06 -4.62
N GLU A 97 9.08 18.17 -4.01
CA GLU A 97 8.16 19.22 -3.59
C GLU A 97 7.52 19.89 -4.82
N MET A 98 6.23 20.18 -4.75
CA MET A 98 5.45 20.77 -5.82
C MET A 98 4.67 21.98 -5.29
N ASP A 99 4.65 23.07 -6.06
CA ASP A 99 3.69 24.15 -5.86
C ASP A 99 2.28 23.74 -6.32
N GLY A 100 1.29 24.61 -6.13
CA GLY A 100 -0.09 24.29 -6.45
C GLY A 100 -0.30 23.90 -7.90
N ASP A 101 0.25 24.69 -8.83
CA ASP A 101 0.08 24.45 -10.29
C ASP A 101 0.78 23.17 -10.73
N GLN A 102 1.97 22.90 -10.20
CA GLN A 102 2.73 21.67 -10.47
C GLN A 102 1.98 20.44 -9.93
N LEU A 103 1.40 20.55 -8.74
CA LEU A 103 0.62 19.47 -8.13
C LEU A 103 -0.63 19.18 -8.95
N ASP A 104 -1.38 20.21 -9.35
CA ASP A 104 -2.58 20.05 -10.17
C ASP A 104 -2.25 19.40 -11.51
N GLN A 105 -1.17 19.82 -12.16
CA GLN A 105 -0.67 19.18 -13.39
C GLN A 105 -0.25 17.73 -13.14
N TYR A 106 0.42 17.45 -12.01
CA TYR A 106 0.80 16.09 -11.66
C TYR A 106 -0.43 15.20 -11.42
N ILE A 107 -1.43 15.70 -10.69
CA ILE A 107 -2.67 14.97 -10.40
C ILE A 107 -3.45 14.69 -11.69
N ALA A 108 -3.61 15.67 -12.56
CA ALA A 108 -4.36 15.55 -13.81
C ALA A 108 -3.66 14.68 -14.87
N ALA A 109 -2.33 14.52 -14.79
CA ALA A 109 -1.58 13.76 -15.79
C ALA A 109 -1.97 12.27 -15.77
N PRO A 110 -2.10 11.62 -16.95
CA PRO A 110 -2.33 10.18 -17.03
C PRO A 110 -1.14 9.40 -16.47
N LYS A 111 -1.42 8.27 -15.83
CA LYS A 111 -0.44 7.48 -15.07
C LYS A 111 -0.54 5.99 -15.38
N TYR A 112 0.57 5.30 -15.17
CA TYR A 112 0.62 3.86 -15.01
C TYR A 112 0.79 3.51 -13.52
N ILE A 113 0.29 2.33 -13.14
CA ILE A 113 0.60 1.66 -11.87
C ILE A 113 1.42 0.41 -12.16
N CYS A 114 2.43 0.15 -11.32
CA CYS A 114 3.19 -1.10 -11.36
C CYS A 114 2.36 -2.22 -10.73
N THR A 115 2.09 -3.27 -11.50
CA THR A 115 1.36 -4.47 -11.05
C THR A 115 2.27 -5.69 -10.89
N ALA A 116 3.51 -5.62 -11.39
CA ALA A 116 4.55 -6.61 -11.12
C ALA A 116 5.08 -6.47 -9.68
N GLU A 117 5.51 -7.58 -9.08
CA GLU A 117 6.17 -7.57 -7.76
C GLU A 117 7.37 -6.63 -7.77
N TYR A 118 8.26 -6.77 -8.76
CA TYR A 118 9.43 -5.92 -9.00
C TYR A 118 9.55 -5.56 -10.47
N SER A 119 9.94 -4.32 -10.73
CA SER A 119 10.29 -3.85 -12.06
C SER A 119 11.43 -2.83 -12.00
N HIS A 120 11.82 -2.31 -13.15
CA HIS A 120 12.86 -1.30 -13.27
C HIS A 120 12.51 -0.26 -14.34
N VAL A 121 12.90 0.97 -14.08
CA VAL A 121 12.90 2.04 -15.10
C VAL A 121 14.26 2.07 -15.78
N PHE A 122 14.29 1.84 -17.08
CA PHE A 122 15.51 1.80 -17.90
C PHE A 122 15.70 3.11 -18.68
N ALA A 123 16.94 3.51 -18.92
CA ALA A 123 17.28 4.69 -19.73
C ALA A 123 16.89 4.53 -21.22
N ARG A 124 16.77 3.31 -21.70
CA ARG A 124 16.37 2.93 -23.07
C ARG A 124 15.44 1.71 -23.01
N PRO A 125 14.58 1.46 -24.00
CA PRO A 125 13.66 0.32 -24.04
C PRO A 125 14.42 -0.99 -24.29
N ASN A 126 15.23 -1.38 -23.33
CA ASN A 126 16.06 -2.57 -23.34
C ASN A 126 16.40 -2.95 -21.89
N ARG A 127 16.21 -4.22 -21.52
CA ARG A 127 16.48 -4.75 -20.16
C ARG A 127 17.97 -4.71 -19.79
N ASN A 128 18.88 -4.58 -20.77
CA ASN A 128 20.32 -4.42 -20.55
C ASN A 128 20.76 -2.94 -20.51
N ALA A 129 19.83 -1.99 -20.62
CA ALA A 129 20.15 -0.57 -20.49
C ALA A 129 20.40 -0.19 -19.03
N GLU A 130 21.00 0.98 -18.82
CA GLU A 130 21.16 1.57 -17.49
C GLU A 130 19.81 1.62 -16.77
N ARG A 131 19.79 1.19 -15.52
CA ARG A 131 18.63 1.29 -14.62
C ARG A 131 18.63 2.68 -13.99
N LEU A 132 17.53 3.40 -14.14
CA LEU A 132 17.33 4.74 -13.60
C LEU A 132 16.69 4.71 -12.22
N SER A 133 15.85 3.72 -11.99
CA SER A 133 15.15 3.43 -10.72
C SER A 133 14.71 1.98 -10.71
N ASP A 134 14.47 1.43 -9.55
CA ASP A 134 13.60 0.27 -9.40
C ASP A 134 12.14 0.72 -9.26
N MET A 135 11.22 -0.22 -9.34
CA MET A 135 9.80 -0.09 -9.06
C MET A 135 9.30 -1.32 -8.33
N VAL A 136 8.29 -1.12 -7.51
CA VAL A 136 7.59 -2.20 -6.79
C VAL A 136 6.09 -2.14 -7.07
N MET A 137 5.39 -3.21 -6.79
CA MET A 137 3.94 -3.29 -6.87
C MET A 137 3.29 -2.12 -6.12
N GLY A 138 2.42 -1.38 -6.81
CA GLY A 138 1.74 -0.19 -6.27
C GLY A 138 2.40 1.14 -6.61
N ASP A 139 3.61 1.16 -7.17
CA ASP A 139 4.26 2.40 -7.63
C ASP A 139 3.51 3.00 -8.81
N ILE A 140 3.41 4.35 -8.82
CA ILE A 140 2.67 5.10 -9.83
C ILE A 140 3.61 6.08 -10.52
N VAL A 141 3.61 6.06 -11.85
CA VAL A 141 4.42 6.95 -12.69
C VAL A 141 3.58 7.60 -13.78
N ARG A 142 3.96 8.81 -14.21
CA ARG A 142 3.27 9.48 -15.32
C ARG A 142 3.57 8.81 -16.65
N ILE A 143 2.59 8.82 -17.56
CA ILE A 143 2.74 8.35 -18.93
C ILE A 143 3.55 9.36 -19.73
N TRP A 144 4.54 8.87 -20.44
CA TRP A 144 5.27 9.65 -21.42
C TRP A 144 4.76 9.32 -22.83
N TYR A 145 3.92 10.20 -23.39
CA TYR A 145 3.54 10.10 -24.79
C TYR A 145 4.68 10.62 -25.67
N ARG A 146 5.16 9.79 -26.57
CA ARG A 146 5.90 10.31 -27.72
C ARG A 146 4.90 10.94 -28.66
N SER A 147 4.97 12.26 -28.88
CA SER A 147 4.40 12.84 -30.08
C SER A 147 5.14 12.23 -31.30
N ASN A 148 4.38 11.69 -32.25
CA ASN A 148 4.95 11.19 -33.50
C ASN A 148 5.71 12.33 -34.18
N GLY A 149 7.04 12.38 -34.08
CA GLY A 149 7.86 13.33 -34.81
C GLY A 149 9.08 13.93 -34.11
N GLU A 150 9.22 13.87 -32.81
CA GLU A 150 10.41 14.44 -32.15
C GLU A 150 11.52 13.42 -31.97
N GLY A 151 12.59 13.68 -32.71
CA GLY A 151 13.90 13.15 -32.74
C GLY A 151 14.44 12.32 -31.58
N SER A 152 14.47 11.03 -31.71
CA SER A 152 15.57 10.25 -31.17
C SER A 152 16.27 9.55 -32.33
N ASN A 153 17.54 9.92 -32.58
CA ASN A 153 18.47 9.19 -33.43
C ASN A 153 18.80 7.76 -32.92
N ILE A 154 17.96 7.20 -32.06
CA ILE A 154 18.07 5.83 -31.60
C ILE A 154 17.29 4.98 -32.58
N LYS A 155 17.99 4.22 -33.45
CA LYS A 155 17.44 3.13 -34.24
C LYS A 155 16.82 2.09 -33.28
N GLN A 156 15.57 2.31 -32.89
CA GLN A 156 14.80 1.33 -32.12
C GLN A 156 14.09 0.42 -33.12
N THR A 157 14.26 -0.87 -33.00
CA THR A 157 13.44 -1.82 -33.74
C THR A 157 11.98 -1.69 -33.26
N LYS A 158 11.01 -1.73 -34.19
CA LYS A 158 9.57 -1.69 -33.85
C LYS A 158 9.24 -2.65 -32.71
N LYS A 159 9.85 -3.84 -32.69
CA LYS A 159 9.68 -4.88 -31.68
C LYS A 159 10.01 -4.40 -30.25
N ASN A 160 11.06 -3.59 -30.05
CA ASN A 160 11.44 -3.10 -28.71
C ASN A 160 10.52 -1.96 -28.24
N GLN A 161 9.88 -1.22 -29.15
CA GLN A 161 8.90 -0.19 -28.82
C GLN A 161 7.56 -0.80 -28.36
N GLU A 162 7.23 -2.00 -28.83
CA GLU A 162 6.01 -2.71 -28.46
C GLU A 162 6.10 -3.37 -27.09
N MET A 163 7.31 -3.61 -26.58
CA MET A 163 7.57 -4.30 -25.32
C MET A 163 7.83 -3.37 -24.12
N PHE A 164 7.99 -2.08 -24.32
CA PHE A 164 8.29 -1.10 -23.27
C PHE A 164 7.38 0.12 -23.36
N LEU A 165 6.94 0.62 -22.21
CA LEU A 165 6.17 1.85 -22.07
C LEU A 165 7.08 2.99 -21.62
N GLY A 166 6.91 4.17 -22.20
CA GLY A 166 7.58 5.38 -21.79
C GLY A 166 6.94 5.96 -20.52
N VAL A 167 7.76 6.29 -19.53
CA VAL A 167 7.32 6.81 -18.24
C VAL A 167 8.08 8.08 -17.86
N ILE A 168 7.49 8.89 -17.00
CA ILE A 168 8.12 10.04 -16.37
C ILE A 168 8.06 9.83 -14.86
N LEU A 169 9.22 9.69 -14.22
CA LEU A 169 9.35 9.64 -12.77
C LEU A 169 8.86 10.95 -12.12
N PRO A 170 8.51 10.97 -10.85
CA PRO A 170 8.15 12.20 -10.13
C PRO A 170 9.17 13.32 -10.29
N SER A 171 10.48 13.00 -10.30
CA SER A 171 11.60 13.93 -10.56
C SER A 171 11.61 14.55 -11.97
N GLY A 172 10.72 14.13 -12.87
CA GLY A 172 10.73 14.56 -14.27
C GLY A 172 11.66 13.72 -15.18
N ARG A 173 12.47 12.82 -14.62
CA ARG A 173 13.35 11.95 -15.40
C ARG A 173 12.52 10.97 -16.24
N LYS A 174 12.82 10.89 -17.54
CA LYS A 174 12.16 10.00 -18.50
C LYS A 174 12.85 8.66 -18.55
N GLY A 175 12.09 7.59 -18.71
CA GLY A 175 12.59 6.23 -18.84
C GLY A 175 11.60 5.27 -19.46
N TYR A 176 11.92 4.00 -19.41
CA TYR A 176 11.14 2.92 -20.02
C TYR A 176 10.97 1.77 -19.05
N VAL A 177 9.74 1.25 -18.97
CA VAL A 177 9.38 0.09 -18.14
C VAL A 177 8.82 -0.99 -19.04
N PRO A 178 9.09 -2.30 -18.80
CA PRO A 178 8.44 -3.38 -19.53
C PRO A 178 6.92 -3.26 -19.48
N LYS A 179 6.29 -3.45 -20.63
CA LYS A 179 4.83 -3.24 -20.78
C LYS A 179 4.02 -4.15 -19.86
N GLU A 180 4.46 -5.38 -19.70
CA GLU A 180 3.82 -6.40 -18.88
C GLU A 180 3.80 -6.08 -17.38
N ASP A 181 4.64 -5.15 -16.92
CA ASP A 181 4.77 -4.76 -15.52
C ASP A 181 3.82 -3.61 -15.12
N LEU A 182 3.13 -3.00 -16.09
CA LEU A 182 2.35 -1.79 -15.91
C LEU A 182 0.92 -1.92 -16.43
N GLU A 183 -0.03 -1.33 -15.72
CA GLU A 183 -1.40 -1.06 -16.18
C GLU A 183 -1.67 0.45 -16.18
N VAL A 184 -2.59 0.91 -17.06
CA VAL A 184 -3.09 2.30 -17.01
C VAL A 184 -3.83 2.49 -15.69
N PHE A 185 -3.40 3.43 -14.87
CA PHE A 185 -3.89 3.59 -13.50
C PHE A 185 -5.42 3.78 -13.42
N SER A 186 -6.00 4.60 -14.31
CA SER A 186 -7.45 4.83 -14.34
C SER A 186 -8.25 3.58 -14.68
N GLU A 187 -7.75 2.75 -15.60
CA GLU A 187 -8.39 1.49 -15.99
C GLU A 187 -8.24 0.46 -14.88
N TRP A 188 -7.04 0.35 -14.31
CA TRP A 188 -6.76 -0.48 -13.14
C TRP A 188 -7.70 -0.13 -11.99
N ALA A 189 -7.82 1.15 -11.60
CA ALA A 189 -8.66 1.59 -10.50
C ALA A 189 -10.16 1.27 -10.72
N GLN A 190 -10.65 1.41 -11.95
CA GLN A 190 -12.05 1.11 -12.28
C GLN A 190 -12.37 -0.39 -12.28
N THR A 191 -11.38 -1.23 -12.59
CA THR A 191 -11.57 -2.68 -12.70
C THR A 191 -11.27 -3.44 -11.41
N ARG A 192 -10.75 -2.76 -10.36
CA ARG A 192 -10.45 -3.44 -9.10
C ARG A 192 -11.70 -3.93 -8.40
N ASN A 193 -11.62 -5.17 -7.96
CA ASN A 193 -12.69 -5.82 -7.22
C ASN A 193 -12.07 -6.75 -6.17
N ALA A 194 -12.35 -6.47 -4.90
CA ALA A 194 -11.87 -7.24 -3.76
C ALA A 194 -12.66 -8.57 -3.60
N THR A 195 -12.71 -9.36 -4.68
CA THR A 195 -13.23 -10.72 -4.57
C THR A 195 -12.28 -11.59 -3.74
N VAL A 196 -12.82 -12.63 -3.12
CA VAL A 196 -12.03 -13.62 -2.37
C VAL A 196 -10.87 -14.16 -3.22
N GLY A 197 -11.13 -14.50 -4.48
CA GLY A 197 -10.09 -15.02 -5.39
C GLY A 197 -8.97 -14.01 -5.61
N ASN A 198 -9.30 -12.74 -5.84
CA ASN A 198 -8.31 -11.69 -6.07
C ASN A 198 -7.49 -11.39 -4.81
N ILE A 199 -8.13 -11.29 -3.64
CA ILE A 199 -7.45 -11.10 -2.35
C ILE A 199 -6.44 -12.23 -2.10
N ILE A 200 -6.86 -13.49 -2.24
CA ILE A 200 -5.99 -14.65 -2.02
C ILE A 200 -4.86 -14.71 -3.05
N ALA A 201 -5.15 -14.44 -4.32
CA ALA A 201 -4.12 -14.41 -5.37
C ALA A 201 -3.06 -13.35 -5.07
N THR A 202 -3.49 -12.13 -4.73
CA THR A 202 -2.56 -11.04 -4.37
C THR A 202 -1.77 -11.37 -3.10
N ALA A 203 -2.41 -11.92 -2.06
CA ALA A 203 -1.72 -12.29 -0.82
C ALA A 203 -0.60 -13.31 -1.07
N LYS A 204 -0.82 -14.28 -1.97
CA LYS A 204 0.17 -15.30 -2.30
C LYS A 204 1.40 -14.77 -3.03
N LEU A 205 1.34 -13.62 -3.70
CA LEU A 205 2.51 -12.95 -4.29
C LEU A 205 3.55 -12.56 -3.22
N PHE A 206 3.11 -12.35 -1.99
CA PHE A 206 3.98 -12.00 -0.87
C PHE A 206 4.63 -13.20 -0.17
N LEU A 207 4.32 -14.46 -0.54
CA LEU A 207 4.91 -15.63 0.12
C LEU A 207 6.44 -15.58 0.07
N GLY A 208 7.08 -15.76 1.25
CA GLY A 208 8.53 -15.71 1.40
C GLY A 208 9.10 -14.29 1.56
N VAL A 209 8.30 -13.23 1.42
CA VAL A 209 8.75 -11.84 1.67
C VAL A 209 9.14 -11.72 3.15
N PRO A 210 10.30 -11.14 3.48
CA PRO A 210 10.75 -11.00 4.86
C PRO A 210 9.86 -10.07 5.67
N TYR A 211 9.73 -10.36 6.95
CA TYR A 211 9.10 -9.47 7.90
C TYR A 211 10.00 -8.25 8.16
N MET A 212 9.41 -7.07 8.14
CA MET A 212 10.05 -5.86 8.63
C MET A 212 9.00 -4.99 9.28
N TRP A 213 9.25 -4.62 10.54
CA TRP A 213 8.37 -3.67 11.23
C TRP A 213 8.24 -2.37 10.45
N GLY A 214 7.03 -1.86 10.28
CA GLY A 214 6.78 -0.70 9.44
C GLY A 214 6.74 -0.98 7.92
N GLY A 215 6.98 -2.22 7.49
CA GLY A 215 6.99 -2.56 6.07
C GLY A 215 5.59 -2.64 5.46
N THR A 216 5.41 -2.04 4.27
CA THR A 216 4.17 -2.06 3.47
C THR A 216 4.46 -2.17 1.98
N SER A 217 5.48 -2.91 1.58
CA SER A 217 5.82 -3.14 0.18
C SER A 217 6.32 -4.56 -0.04
N ILE A 218 6.37 -5.00 -1.30
CA ILE A 218 6.92 -6.32 -1.65
C ILE A 218 8.40 -6.49 -1.24
N LYS A 219 9.12 -5.41 -0.90
CA LYS A 219 10.50 -5.49 -0.37
C LYS A 219 10.53 -6.08 1.03
N ALA A 220 9.58 -5.72 1.87
CA ALA A 220 9.35 -6.26 3.21
C ALA A 220 8.00 -5.77 3.74
N VAL A 221 7.33 -6.59 4.53
CA VAL A 221 6.03 -6.27 5.13
C VAL A 221 5.96 -6.67 6.60
N ASP A 222 5.27 -5.88 7.43
CA ASP A 222 4.73 -6.39 8.69
C ASP A 222 3.33 -7.00 8.48
N CYS A 223 2.69 -7.46 9.52
CA CYS A 223 1.40 -8.15 9.44
C CYS A 223 0.29 -7.27 8.86
N SER A 224 0.16 -6.04 9.34
CA SER A 224 -0.84 -5.07 8.88
C SER A 224 -0.47 -4.45 7.52
N GLY A 225 0.82 -4.32 7.23
CA GLY A 225 1.33 -3.89 5.94
C GLY A 225 1.05 -4.91 4.84
N LEU A 226 1.15 -6.21 5.13
CA LEU A 226 0.70 -7.27 4.22
C LEU A 226 -0.79 -7.11 3.89
N ALA A 227 -1.65 -7.06 4.91
CA ALA A 227 -3.08 -6.87 4.71
C ALA A 227 -3.35 -5.58 3.89
N ARG A 228 -2.77 -4.44 4.30
CA ARG A 228 -2.92 -3.16 3.60
C ARG A 228 -2.51 -3.25 2.13
N SER A 229 -1.36 -3.82 1.81
CA SER A 229 -0.86 -3.97 0.44
C SER A 229 -1.78 -4.86 -0.41
N VAL A 230 -2.24 -5.97 0.14
CA VAL A 230 -3.17 -6.88 -0.54
C VAL A 230 -4.49 -6.18 -0.86
N TRP A 231 -5.09 -5.49 0.10
CA TRP A 231 -6.35 -4.76 -0.12
C TRP A 231 -6.16 -3.58 -1.06
N PHE A 232 -5.05 -2.84 -0.96
CA PHE A 232 -4.74 -1.75 -1.87
C PHE A 232 -4.73 -2.20 -3.33
N MET A 233 -4.03 -3.30 -3.63
CA MET A 233 -3.99 -3.85 -4.99
C MET A 233 -5.35 -4.35 -5.49
N ASN A 234 -6.32 -4.49 -4.61
CA ASN A 234 -7.71 -4.86 -4.92
C ASN A 234 -8.70 -3.68 -4.78
N GLY A 235 -8.18 -2.44 -4.68
CA GLY A 235 -8.98 -1.21 -4.71
C GLY A 235 -9.50 -0.73 -3.36
N ILE A 236 -9.01 -1.27 -2.24
CA ILE A 236 -9.39 -0.86 -0.88
C ILE A 236 -8.16 -0.45 -0.09
N LEU A 237 -8.14 0.80 0.40
CA LEU A 237 -7.07 1.27 1.27
C LEU A 237 -7.44 1.05 2.74
N LEU A 238 -6.78 0.08 3.37
CA LEU A 238 -6.95 -0.18 4.80
C LEU A 238 -6.13 0.80 5.66
N PRO A 239 -6.53 1.06 6.92
CA PRO A 239 -5.70 1.74 7.89
C PRO A 239 -4.34 1.07 8.06
N ARG A 240 -3.33 1.85 8.53
CA ARG A 240 -1.95 1.34 8.64
C ARG A 240 -1.80 0.24 9.69
N ASN A 241 -2.35 0.43 10.87
CA ASN A 241 -2.08 -0.44 12.01
C ASN A 241 -3.15 -1.53 12.17
N ALA A 242 -2.75 -2.74 12.61
CA ALA A 242 -3.66 -3.85 12.88
C ALA A 242 -4.80 -3.46 13.84
N SER A 243 -4.50 -2.67 14.88
CA SER A 243 -5.50 -2.17 15.83
C SER A 243 -6.52 -1.20 15.23
N GLN A 244 -6.18 -0.54 14.12
CA GLN A 244 -7.09 0.30 13.36
C GLN A 244 -7.87 -0.54 12.35
N GLN A 245 -7.22 -1.51 11.70
CA GLN A 245 -7.87 -2.46 10.78
C GLN A 245 -8.94 -3.29 11.49
N ALA A 246 -8.73 -3.66 12.75
CA ALA A 246 -9.71 -4.37 13.56
C ALA A 246 -11.00 -3.55 13.87
N LYS A 247 -11.02 -2.26 13.53
CA LYS A 247 -12.19 -1.38 13.74
C LYS A 247 -12.96 -1.12 12.46
N VAL A 248 -12.57 -1.72 11.34
CA VAL A 248 -13.26 -1.58 10.06
C VAL A 248 -13.84 -2.92 9.64
N GLY A 249 -15.02 -2.90 9.01
CA GLY A 249 -15.76 -4.11 8.62
C GLY A 249 -16.74 -4.55 9.70
N ASP A 250 -17.22 -5.78 9.55
CA ASP A 250 -18.19 -6.41 10.45
C ASP A 250 -17.47 -7.46 11.30
N ASP A 251 -17.75 -7.48 12.60
CA ASP A 251 -17.19 -8.46 13.52
C ASP A 251 -17.79 -9.86 13.31
N ILE A 252 -16.94 -10.88 13.38
CA ILE A 252 -17.31 -12.28 13.37
C ILE A 252 -17.01 -12.86 14.74
N ASP A 253 -17.97 -13.57 15.34
CA ASP A 253 -17.79 -14.25 16.63
C ASP A 253 -16.80 -15.42 16.51
N PHE A 254 -15.51 -15.10 16.38
CA PHE A 254 -14.41 -16.05 16.41
C PHE A 254 -13.63 -15.88 17.70
N HIS A 255 -14.17 -16.46 18.79
CA HIS A 255 -13.62 -16.36 20.14
C HIS A 255 -13.48 -17.74 20.78
N PRO A 256 -12.42 -18.52 20.45
CA PRO A 256 -12.18 -19.81 21.10
C PRO A 256 -11.94 -19.64 22.60
N ASP A 257 -12.33 -20.60 23.38
CA ASP A 257 -12.03 -20.65 24.81
C ASP A 257 -10.64 -21.24 25.04
N TYR A 258 -9.63 -20.38 25.19
CA TYR A 258 -8.26 -20.78 25.47
C TYR A 258 -8.01 -21.20 26.94
N SER A 259 -9.04 -21.26 27.79
CA SER A 259 -8.94 -21.92 29.09
C SER A 259 -8.97 -23.45 28.98
N ILE A 260 -9.48 -23.97 27.86
CA ILE A 260 -9.50 -25.39 27.52
C ILE A 260 -8.15 -25.77 26.91
N SER A 261 -7.62 -26.94 27.28
CA SER A 261 -6.36 -27.45 26.73
C SER A 261 -6.42 -27.59 25.20
N GLU A 262 -5.48 -26.98 24.48
CA GLU A 262 -5.40 -26.99 23.02
C GLU A 262 -5.26 -28.42 22.42
N THR A 263 -4.82 -29.39 23.22
CA THR A 263 -4.68 -30.81 22.82
C THR A 263 -5.95 -31.61 23.02
N SER A 264 -6.95 -31.07 23.74
CA SER A 264 -8.20 -31.76 24.03
C SER A 264 -9.11 -31.90 22.82
N ASP A 265 -9.96 -32.93 22.78
CA ASP A 265 -10.95 -33.10 21.74
C ASP A 265 -12.08 -32.05 21.86
N GLU A 266 -12.31 -31.52 23.04
CA GLU A 266 -13.24 -30.42 23.29
C GLU A 266 -12.75 -29.16 22.57
N PHE A 267 -11.47 -28.77 22.75
CA PHE A 267 -10.90 -27.61 22.08
C PHE A 267 -10.89 -27.78 20.54
N LYS A 268 -10.54 -28.97 20.02
CA LYS A 268 -10.61 -29.26 18.58
C LYS A 268 -12.03 -29.10 18.02
N THR A 269 -13.03 -29.54 18.77
CA THR A 269 -14.45 -29.41 18.39
C THR A 269 -14.88 -27.95 18.37
N GLU A 270 -14.53 -27.18 19.39
CA GLU A 270 -14.79 -25.75 19.47
C GLU A 270 -14.12 -24.99 18.32
N MET A 271 -12.83 -25.27 18.07
CA MET A 271 -12.09 -24.65 16.95
C MET A 271 -12.74 -24.95 15.61
N LYS A 272 -13.11 -26.21 15.35
CA LYS A 272 -13.83 -26.60 14.12
C LYS A 272 -15.12 -25.82 13.93
N LYS A 273 -15.89 -25.66 15.01
CA LYS A 273 -17.12 -24.84 15.00
C LYS A 273 -16.82 -23.39 14.68
N ARG A 274 -15.84 -22.76 15.34
CA ARG A 274 -15.47 -21.37 15.11
C ARG A 274 -14.94 -21.13 13.71
N ILE A 275 -14.08 -22.02 13.20
CA ILE A 275 -13.57 -21.97 11.82
C ILE A 275 -14.71 -22.00 10.79
N SER A 276 -15.84 -22.67 11.07
CA SER A 276 -16.97 -22.71 10.15
C SER A 276 -17.69 -21.37 9.97
N TYR A 277 -17.47 -20.40 10.83
CA TYR A 277 -18.01 -19.04 10.71
C TYR A 277 -17.16 -18.15 9.77
N LEU A 278 -15.91 -18.52 9.54
CA LEU A 278 -14.97 -17.76 8.72
C LEU A 278 -15.19 -18.00 7.24
N LYS A 279 -15.01 -16.93 6.47
CA LYS A 279 -15.00 -16.96 5.01
C LYS A 279 -13.60 -16.60 4.50
N PRO A 280 -13.11 -17.26 3.44
CA PRO A 280 -11.85 -16.87 2.84
C PRO A 280 -11.85 -15.37 2.49
N GLY A 281 -10.77 -14.68 2.86
CA GLY A 281 -10.65 -13.22 2.76
C GLY A 281 -10.95 -12.47 4.07
N ASP A 282 -11.51 -13.11 5.09
CA ASP A 282 -11.67 -12.48 6.40
C ASP A 282 -10.31 -12.14 7.02
N LEU A 283 -10.26 -11.03 7.77
CA LEU A 283 -9.09 -10.67 8.58
C LEU A 283 -9.21 -11.30 9.96
N LEU A 284 -8.15 -11.99 10.36
CA LEU A 284 -8.01 -12.57 11.69
C LEU A 284 -7.13 -11.67 12.53
N PHE A 285 -7.62 -11.24 13.69
CA PHE A 285 -6.88 -10.39 14.61
C PHE A 285 -6.47 -11.17 15.84
N PHE A 286 -5.20 -11.05 16.23
CA PHE A 286 -4.62 -11.71 17.40
C PHE A 286 -4.15 -10.67 18.40
N GLY A 287 -4.27 -11.00 19.68
CA GLY A 287 -3.87 -10.08 20.72
C GLY A 287 -4.34 -10.49 22.11
N LYS A 288 -4.47 -9.51 22.98
CA LYS A 288 -5.01 -9.70 24.32
C LYS A 288 -6.40 -9.11 24.41
N ARG A 289 -7.36 -9.87 24.91
CA ARG A 289 -8.71 -9.38 25.16
C ARG A 289 -8.73 -8.33 26.29
N ALA A 290 -9.75 -7.50 26.27
CA ALA A 290 -10.06 -6.64 27.41
C ALA A 290 -10.36 -7.50 28.66
N THR A 291 -9.87 -7.02 29.79
CA THR A 291 -10.21 -7.54 31.11
C THR A 291 -10.78 -6.40 31.95
N ALA A 292 -11.15 -6.66 33.20
CA ALA A 292 -11.58 -5.60 34.13
C ALA A 292 -10.52 -4.48 34.26
N ASP A 293 -9.23 -4.85 34.16
CA ASP A 293 -8.09 -3.97 34.44
C ASP A 293 -7.32 -3.54 33.18
N SER A 294 -7.66 -4.06 32.00
CA SER A 294 -6.93 -3.77 30.75
C SER A 294 -7.84 -3.67 29.53
N LYS A 295 -7.52 -2.71 28.64
CA LYS A 295 -8.16 -2.61 27.32
C LYS A 295 -7.68 -3.72 26.40
N GLU A 296 -8.51 -4.05 25.42
CA GLU A 296 -8.12 -4.92 24.33
C GLU A 296 -6.87 -4.39 23.61
N LYS A 297 -5.96 -5.29 23.27
CA LYS A 297 -4.74 -4.98 22.53
C LYS A 297 -4.59 -5.93 21.35
N VAL A 298 -4.90 -5.46 20.14
CA VAL A 298 -4.59 -6.15 18.88
C VAL A 298 -3.10 -5.94 18.56
N SER A 299 -2.38 -7.03 18.35
CA SER A 299 -0.93 -7.01 18.08
C SER A 299 -0.55 -7.66 16.75
N HIS A 300 -1.46 -8.40 16.11
CA HIS A 300 -1.19 -9.11 14.86
C HIS A 300 -2.46 -9.24 14.02
N VAL A 301 -2.28 -9.35 12.70
CA VAL A 301 -3.36 -9.59 11.73
C VAL A 301 -2.91 -10.60 10.68
N ALA A 302 -3.85 -11.43 10.22
CA ALA A 302 -3.68 -12.39 9.15
C ALA A 302 -4.87 -12.37 8.19
N ILE A 303 -4.73 -12.97 7.03
CA ILE A 303 -5.77 -13.13 6.01
C ILE A 303 -6.18 -14.59 5.96
N TYR A 304 -7.42 -14.90 6.23
CA TYR A 304 -7.95 -16.26 6.19
C TYR A 304 -8.07 -16.75 4.74
N LEU A 305 -7.54 -17.96 4.46
CA LEU A 305 -7.51 -18.55 3.12
C LEU A 305 -8.61 -19.58 2.90
N GLY A 306 -9.30 -20.00 3.97
CA GLY A 306 -10.22 -21.14 3.96
C GLY A 306 -9.56 -22.43 4.45
N GLY A 307 -10.39 -23.42 4.79
CA GLY A 307 -9.91 -24.73 5.24
C GLY A 307 -9.05 -24.70 6.51
N GLY A 308 -9.27 -23.72 7.38
CA GLY A 308 -8.48 -23.54 8.60
C GLY A 308 -7.09 -22.92 8.38
N LYS A 309 -6.74 -22.51 7.16
CA LYS A 309 -5.43 -21.91 6.84
C LYS A 309 -5.53 -20.40 6.73
N TYR A 310 -4.44 -19.71 7.10
CA TYR A 310 -4.32 -18.27 6.97
C TYR A 310 -2.90 -17.86 6.54
N ILE A 311 -2.78 -16.73 5.84
CA ILE A 311 -1.50 -16.14 5.44
C ILE A 311 -1.23 -14.91 6.29
N HIS A 312 0.00 -14.79 6.76
CA HIS A 312 0.44 -13.69 7.60
C HIS A 312 1.93 -13.39 7.43
N SER A 313 2.36 -12.21 7.86
CA SER A 313 3.78 -11.89 7.96
C SER A 313 4.24 -12.06 9.41
N SER A 314 5.09 -13.08 9.63
CA SER A 314 5.73 -13.40 10.90
C SER A 314 7.08 -14.06 10.62
N GLN A 315 8.20 -13.35 10.83
CA GLN A 315 9.55 -13.62 10.33
C GLN A 315 9.64 -13.54 8.79
N ILE A 316 8.79 -14.27 8.08
CA ILE A 316 8.52 -14.18 6.65
C ILE A 316 7.01 -14.25 6.42
N VAL A 317 6.56 -13.88 5.24
CA VAL A 317 5.16 -14.17 4.85
C VAL A 317 5.02 -15.67 4.60
N ARG A 318 4.13 -16.29 5.37
CA ARG A 318 3.89 -17.74 5.35
C ARG A 318 2.42 -18.08 5.57
N ILE A 319 2.07 -19.34 5.31
CA ILE A 319 0.76 -19.89 5.61
C ILE A 319 0.87 -20.67 6.94
N SER A 320 -0.09 -20.44 7.83
CA SER A 320 -0.25 -21.14 9.10
C SER A 320 -1.65 -21.70 9.25
N SER A 321 -1.90 -22.44 10.32
CA SER A 321 -3.15 -23.17 10.56
C SER A 321 -3.86 -22.71 11.82
N LEU A 322 -5.20 -22.72 11.77
CA LEU A 322 -6.09 -22.63 12.94
C LEU A 322 -6.49 -24.02 13.46
N ILE A 323 -6.06 -25.10 12.79
CA ILE A 323 -6.46 -26.48 13.12
C ILE A 323 -5.50 -27.03 14.17
N PRO A 324 -5.96 -27.32 15.39
CA PRO A 324 -5.11 -27.88 16.43
C PRO A 324 -4.48 -29.21 16.00
N GLY A 325 -3.16 -29.32 16.15
CA GLY A 325 -2.37 -30.50 15.76
C GLY A 325 -1.78 -30.43 14.35
N ASP A 326 -2.11 -29.42 13.55
CA ASP A 326 -1.38 -29.18 12.31
C ASP A 326 0.06 -28.73 12.60
N PRO A 327 1.05 -29.08 11.74
CA PRO A 327 2.45 -28.64 11.94
C PRO A 327 2.64 -27.13 12.00
N ASP A 328 1.73 -26.38 11.37
CA ASP A 328 1.77 -24.90 11.27
C ASP A 328 0.72 -24.21 12.16
N PHE A 329 0.18 -24.94 13.16
CA PHE A 329 -0.74 -24.41 14.16
C PHE A 329 -0.05 -23.45 15.15
#